data_905b41ca76ada7f6f560243de69376c5
#
_entry.id   905b41ca76ada7f6f560243de69376c5
#
_cell.length_a   1.000
_cell.length_b   1.000
_cell.length_c   1.000
_cell.angle_alpha   90.00
_cell.angle_beta   90.00
_cell.angle_gamma   90.00
#
_symmetry.space_group_name_H-M   'P 1'
#
loop_
_entity.id
_entity.type
_entity.pdbx_description
1 polymer ?
#
loop_
_entity_poly.entity_id
_entity_poly.type
_entity_poly.pdbx_seq_one_letter_code
_entity_poly.pdbx_strand_id
1 'polypeptide(L)'
;MEAQNKVVDSFFRYIEHKREPKERFYMPRRKQFLKIGLMDALQGMIDDKYDILCISLIPGAGKAQPLYSKILTPDGFIQMGDAKVGTKIIAGNGETANVIGIYPQGKRKIYEITLEDGSKCRCSDNHLWNVRYNYFGNKTTEKVIETKEMFVNPYKYLIPVTTKSLNNRFYLRVGAIQYKGEEECQCIMIDNPCHLYITDDYIITHNTTIEKFFNAAVIGWFPKDFNLFYSHSGDITRMYYDGVYDIVTNTDDYAWNEIFPNLHVTSTNAKTEQFNVGKYKPFPSVQCTSVGSKNAGKVRASKFLLVDDMIGGIEEAMNPMILDKLWNKYAVDARQRKIQDSEGKNCKEIHIATRWSVHDVIGRIQNMYEGNPRVKTIAVPDIDPITQESNFDYEFSGFTKEFFEDQQLLMDDISYRCLYKQEPIEREGLVFPEEKIRRYLNLPHGEPEIITAQCDTKGKGTDYFVLPILQKYGDDYYCVDCVCDNTADYEMQYENAANAIVNNGVQECEFERNAGGDRVAMEVNKRVEAKGWICNITDTPTETNKEARIFQCSNWILQHVVFKDESKYSPKEPYGVMMSLLKRYSVSSKKQLDDVPDVFSNFAVRITKGNRIAKVEATINPFRGGVYY
;
A
#
# COMPACT_ATOMS: atom_id res chain seq x y z
N MET A 1 35.55 -21.78 -0.28
CA MET A 1 35.28 -20.32 -0.26
C MET A 1 34.33 -20.01 0.88
N GLU A 2 34.45 -18.84 1.50
CA GLU A 2 33.61 -18.48 2.67
C GLU A 2 32.09 -18.56 2.39
N ALA A 3 31.66 -18.23 1.15
CA ALA A 3 30.25 -18.34 0.75
C ALA A 3 29.69 -19.78 0.83
N GLN A 4 30.54 -20.82 0.74
CA GLN A 4 30.17 -22.22 0.93
C GLN A 4 30.07 -22.60 2.42
N ASN A 5 30.72 -21.83 3.29
CA ASN A 5 30.84 -22.14 4.73
C ASN A 5 29.64 -21.66 5.57
N LYS A 6 28.48 -21.48 4.97
CA LYS A 6 27.22 -21.04 5.61
C LYS A 6 27.29 -19.65 6.26
N VAL A 7 28.10 -18.73 5.71
CA VAL A 7 28.20 -17.35 6.16
C VAL A 7 27.30 -16.46 5.29
N VAL A 8 26.23 -15.93 5.87
CA VAL A 8 25.18 -15.19 5.17
C VAL A 8 25.73 -13.93 4.47
N ASP A 9 26.50 -13.09 5.16
CA ASP A 9 27.11 -11.89 4.55
C ASP A 9 28.03 -12.24 3.38
N SER A 10 28.83 -13.28 3.52
CA SER A 10 29.75 -13.74 2.45
C SER A 10 28.98 -14.28 1.24
N PHE A 11 27.87 -15.00 1.45
CA PHE A 11 27.02 -15.46 0.37
C PHE A 11 26.38 -14.29 -0.37
N PHE A 12 25.80 -13.32 0.36
CA PHE A 12 25.13 -12.15 -0.24
C PHE A 12 26.10 -11.25 -1.01
N ARG A 13 27.34 -11.13 -0.55
CA ARG A 13 28.39 -10.40 -1.30
C ARG A 13 28.78 -11.09 -2.59
N TYR A 14 28.83 -12.43 -2.57
CA TYR A 14 29.35 -13.19 -3.69
C TYR A 14 28.29 -13.53 -4.74
N ILE A 15 27.05 -13.75 -4.33
CA ILE A 15 25.97 -14.23 -5.22
C ILE A 15 25.74 -13.33 -6.44
N GLU A 16 25.89 -12.02 -6.28
CA GLU A 16 25.69 -11.03 -7.35
C GLU A 16 27.00 -10.37 -7.83
N HIS A 17 28.15 -11.01 -7.62
CA HIS A 17 29.44 -10.39 -7.97
C HIS A 17 29.63 -10.20 -9.47
N LYS A 18 28.94 -10.96 -10.30
CA LYS A 18 28.92 -10.83 -11.77
C LYS A 18 28.19 -9.59 -12.25
N ARG A 19 27.26 -9.08 -11.46
CA ARG A 19 26.51 -7.88 -11.80
C ARG A 19 27.37 -6.64 -11.63
N GLU A 20 27.11 -5.62 -12.45
CA GLU A 20 27.74 -4.32 -12.30
C GLU A 20 27.50 -3.74 -10.90
N PRO A 21 28.48 -3.02 -10.29
CA PRO A 21 28.36 -2.54 -8.91
C PRO A 21 27.06 -1.79 -8.61
N LYS A 22 26.58 -0.95 -9.53
CA LYS A 22 25.32 -0.19 -9.41
C LYS A 22 24.05 -1.05 -9.53
N GLU A 23 24.20 -2.28 -9.98
CA GLU A 23 23.10 -3.24 -10.18
C GLU A 23 22.95 -4.22 -9.03
N ARG A 24 23.93 -4.23 -8.13
CA ARG A 24 23.92 -5.11 -6.96
C ARG A 24 22.91 -4.63 -5.94
N PHE A 25 22.11 -5.58 -5.46
CA PHE A 25 21.15 -5.30 -4.41
C PHE A 25 21.83 -5.14 -3.04
N TYR A 26 22.70 -6.08 -2.68
CA TYR A 26 23.22 -6.18 -1.33
C TYR A 26 24.33 -5.16 -1.03
N MET A 27 25.29 -4.97 -1.93
CA MET A 27 26.46 -4.17 -1.64
C MET A 27 26.17 -2.71 -1.28
N PRO A 28 25.28 -1.98 -1.97
CA PRO A 28 24.88 -0.62 -1.54
C PRO A 28 24.22 -0.59 -0.17
N ARG A 29 23.48 -1.63 0.20
CA ARG A 29 22.70 -1.75 1.45
C ARG A 29 23.46 -2.41 2.60
N ARG A 30 24.60 -2.99 2.33
CA ARG A 30 25.35 -3.84 3.28
C ARG A 30 25.64 -3.14 4.60
N LYS A 31 26.11 -1.88 4.56
CA LYS A 31 26.43 -1.10 5.77
C LYS A 31 25.21 -0.97 6.69
N GLN A 32 24.04 -0.63 6.13
CA GLN A 32 22.79 -0.50 6.86
C GLN A 32 22.31 -1.85 7.40
N PHE A 33 22.32 -2.89 6.58
CA PHE A 33 21.89 -4.24 7.00
C PHE A 33 22.75 -4.81 8.13
N LEU A 34 24.04 -4.49 8.15
CA LEU A 34 24.91 -4.81 9.29
C LEU A 34 24.58 -3.94 10.51
N LYS A 35 24.41 -2.61 10.33
CA LYS A 35 24.08 -1.67 11.41
C LYS A 35 22.80 -2.07 12.14
N ILE A 36 21.75 -2.43 11.42
CA ILE A 36 20.46 -2.85 11.99
C ILE A 36 20.43 -4.30 12.50
N GLY A 37 21.55 -5.02 12.41
CA GLY A 37 21.67 -6.41 12.89
C GLY A 37 20.94 -7.46 12.06
N LEU A 38 20.52 -7.13 10.83
CA LEU A 38 19.77 -8.05 9.97
C LEU A 38 20.62 -9.24 9.53
N MET A 39 21.89 -9.01 9.17
CA MET A 39 22.79 -10.09 8.78
C MET A 39 23.10 -11.02 9.94
N ASP A 40 23.30 -10.49 11.15
CA ASP A 40 23.52 -11.27 12.36
C ASP A 40 22.29 -12.10 12.74
N ALA A 41 21.10 -11.58 12.54
CA ALA A 41 19.86 -12.31 12.80
C ALA A 41 19.66 -13.47 11.81
N LEU A 42 19.87 -13.23 10.51
CA LEU A 42 19.83 -14.27 9.48
C LEU A 42 20.90 -15.33 9.72
N GLN A 43 22.12 -14.93 10.12
CA GLN A 43 23.17 -15.85 10.52
C GLN A 43 22.75 -16.67 11.74
N GLY A 44 22.15 -16.06 12.75
CA GLY A 44 21.64 -16.74 13.94
C GLY A 44 20.56 -17.78 13.62
N MET A 45 19.78 -17.60 12.55
CA MET A 45 18.87 -18.64 12.06
C MET A 45 19.63 -19.84 11.48
N ILE A 46 20.73 -19.61 10.77
CA ILE A 46 21.58 -20.69 10.23
C ILE A 46 22.32 -21.41 11.35
N ASP A 47 22.85 -20.69 12.34
CA ASP A 47 23.64 -21.20 13.47
C ASP A 47 22.79 -21.81 14.58
N ASP A 48 21.49 -21.97 14.38
CA ASP A 48 20.56 -22.55 15.35
C ASP A 48 20.39 -21.74 16.64
N LYS A 49 20.63 -20.44 16.57
CA LYS A 49 20.45 -19.53 17.70
C LYS A 49 18.97 -19.14 17.89
N TYR A 50 18.22 -19.05 16.79
CA TYR A 50 16.82 -18.64 16.80
C TYR A 50 15.93 -19.69 16.11
N ASP A 51 14.68 -19.82 16.60
CA ASP A 51 13.61 -20.62 16.00
C ASP A 51 12.66 -19.78 15.15
N ILE A 52 12.45 -18.53 15.58
CA ILE A 52 11.56 -17.57 14.90
C ILE A 52 12.29 -16.24 14.75
N LEU A 53 12.27 -15.69 13.56
CA LEU A 53 12.75 -14.35 13.24
C LEU A 53 11.62 -13.53 12.63
N CYS A 54 11.28 -12.42 13.27
CA CYS A 54 10.32 -11.44 12.76
C CYS A 54 11.06 -10.19 12.27
N ILE A 55 10.82 -9.79 11.03
CA ILE A 55 11.47 -8.66 10.37
C ILE A 55 10.40 -7.68 9.90
N SER A 56 10.54 -6.41 10.28
CA SER A 56 9.68 -5.33 9.82
C SER A 56 10.53 -4.19 9.28
N LEU A 57 10.33 -3.86 8.02
CA LEU A 57 11.07 -2.84 7.28
C LEU A 57 10.10 -1.90 6.57
N ILE A 58 10.58 -0.71 6.22
CA ILE A 58 9.78 0.25 5.46
C ILE A 58 9.43 -0.30 4.06
N PRO A 59 8.25 0.05 3.52
CA PRO A 59 7.88 -0.32 2.14
C PRO A 59 8.69 0.47 1.10
N GLY A 60 8.82 -0.06 -0.12
CA GLY A 60 9.20 0.73 -1.30
C GLY A 60 10.68 0.74 -1.70
N ALA A 61 11.53 -0.14 -1.21
CA ALA A 61 12.95 -0.15 -1.59
C ALA A 61 13.20 -0.70 -3.02
N GLY A 62 12.73 0.00 -4.09
CA GLY A 62 13.30 -0.11 -5.42
C GLY A 62 12.41 -0.41 -6.61
N LYS A 63 11.96 0.65 -7.36
CA LYS A 63 11.64 0.66 -8.81
C LYS A 63 11.19 2.05 -9.24
N ALA A 64 11.67 2.54 -10.40
CA ALA A 64 11.38 3.90 -10.79
C ALA A 64 10.90 4.01 -12.25
N GLN A 65 9.93 4.90 -12.48
CA GLN A 65 9.54 5.40 -13.79
C GLN A 65 9.70 6.92 -13.86
N PRO A 66 9.98 7.51 -15.05
CA PRO A 66 9.99 8.95 -15.25
C PRO A 66 8.70 9.62 -14.79
N LEU A 67 8.78 10.86 -14.30
CA LEU A 67 7.62 11.60 -13.79
C LEU A 67 6.52 11.81 -14.84
N TYR A 68 6.86 11.83 -16.11
CA TYR A 68 5.88 11.95 -17.22
C TYR A 68 5.33 10.60 -17.72
N SER A 69 5.86 9.44 -17.27
CA SER A 69 5.26 8.13 -17.57
C SER A 69 3.82 8.11 -17.10
N LYS A 70 2.96 7.46 -17.85
CA LYS A 70 1.54 7.44 -17.57
C LYS A 70 1.20 6.26 -16.66
N ILE A 71 0.27 6.47 -15.74
CA ILE A 71 -0.37 5.41 -14.94
C ILE A 71 -1.87 5.46 -15.18
N LEU A 72 -2.49 4.29 -15.29
CA LEU A 72 -3.91 4.18 -15.59
C LEU A 72 -4.76 4.39 -14.33
N THR A 73 -5.68 5.34 -14.41
CA THR A 73 -6.73 5.58 -13.40
C THR A 73 -8.10 5.15 -13.93
N PRO A 74 -9.15 5.04 -13.11
CA PRO A 74 -10.51 4.81 -13.58
C PRO A 74 -10.98 5.85 -14.60
N ASP A 75 -10.49 7.09 -14.51
CA ASP A 75 -10.88 8.22 -15.36
C ASP A 75 -9.95 8.41 -16.59
N GLY A 76 -8.97 7.52 -16.77
CA GLY A 76 -7.98 7.59 -17.84
C GLY A 76 -6.54 7.71 -17.33
N PHE A 77 -5.60 7.96 -18.22
CA PHE A 77 -4.20 8.08 -17.86
C PHE A 77 -3.84 9.42 -17.24
N ILE A 78 -3.09 9.40 -16.12
CA ILE A 78 -2.40 10.55 -15.54
C ILE A 78 -0.87 10.36 -15.63
N GLN A 79 -0.08 11.43 -15.44
CA GLN A 79 1.37 11.29 -15.36
C GLN A 79 1.79 10.72 -14.00
N MET A 80 2.90 9.97 -13.98
CA MET A 80 3.48 9.41 -12.76
C MET A 80 3.78 10.51 -11.73
N GLY A 81 4.29 11.67 -12.16
CA GLY A 81 4.58 12.81 -11.30
C GLY A 81 3.34 13.50 -10.72
N ASP A 82 2.16 13.28 -11.31
CA ASP A 82 0.89 13.83 -10.82
C ASP A 82 0.21 12.90 -9.81
N ALA A 83 0.70 11.65 -9.67
CA ALA A 83 0.18 10.72 -8.68
C ALA A 83 0.44 11.24 -7.26
N LYS A 84 -0.55 11.09 -6.39
CA LYS A 84 -0.50 11.43 -4.96
C LYS A 84 -1.00 10.26 -4.14
N VAL A 85 -0.63 10.21 -2.87
CA VAL A 85 -1.25 9.27 -1.93
C VAL A 85 -2.77 9.48 -1.97
N GLY A 86 -3.53 8.41 -2.10
CA GLY A 86 -4.98 8.40 -2.32
C GLY A 86 -5.42 8.53 -3.79
N THR A 87 -4.49 8.65 -4.76
CA THR A 87 -4.85 8.58 -6.18
C THR A 87 -5.34 7.17 -6.50
N LYS A 88 -6.56 7.06 -7.07
CA LYS A 88 -7.09 5.79 -7.57
C LYS A 88 -6.42 5.43 -8.89
N ILE A 89 -5.89 4.22 -8.98
CA ILE A 89 -5.30 3.68 -10.22
C ILE A 89 -5.87 2.29 -10.50
N ILE A 90 -5.60 1.79 -11.68
CA ILE A 90 -5.95 0.42 -12.05
C ILE A 90 -4.75 -0.49 -11.78
N ALA A 91 -4.93 -1.45 -10.89
CA ALA A 91 -3.94 -2.46 -10.58
C ALA A 91 -3.74 -3.44 -11.76
N GLY A 92 -2.62 -4.18 -11.75
CA GLY A 92 -2.29 -5.13 -12.81
C GLY A 92 -3.27 -6.29 -12.97
N ASN A 93 -4.13 -6.55 -11.98
CA ASN A 93 -5.22 -7.51 -12.03
C ASN A 93 -6.54 -6.93 -12.59
N GLY A 94 -6.56 -5.62 -12.94
CA GLY A 94 -7.73 -4.92 -13.46
C GLY A 94 -8.65 -4.30 -12.42
N GLU A 95 -8.38 -4.50 -11.13
CA GLU A 95 -9.12 -3.89 -10.03
C GLU A 95 -8.67 -2.45 -9.75
N THR A 96 -9.53 -1.64 -9.16
CA THR A 96 -9.15 -0.31 -8.68
C THR A 96 -8.34 -0.42 -7.40
N ALA A 97 -7.24 0.33 -7.32
CA ALA A 97 -6.36 0.41 -6.15
C ALA A 97 -6.05 1.88 -5.83
N ASN A 98 -5.69 2.18 -4.58
CA ASN A 98 -5.23 3.50 -4.20
C ASN A 98 -3.70 3.53 -4.14
N VAL A 99 -3.10 4.63 -4.56
CA VAL A 99 -1.69 4.90 -4.27
C VAL A 99 -1.56 5.21 -2.78
N ILE A 100 -0.81 4.38 -2.07
CA ILE A 100 -0.58 4.53 -0.62
C ILE A 100 0.83 5.03 -0.29
N GLY A 101 1.71 5.14 -1.28
CA GLY A 101 3.05 5.69 -1.12
C GLY A 101 3.63 6.19 -2.45
N ILE A 102 4.43 7.24 -2.39
CA ILE A 102 5.17 7.82 -3.51
C ILE A 102 6.63 7.95 -3.11
N TYR A 103 7.52 7.46 -3.95
CA TYR A 103 8.95 7.35 -3.66
C TYR A 103 9.77 7.97 -4.79
N PRO A 104 10.19 9.25 -4.66
CA PRO A 104 11.11 9.88 -5.59
C PRO A 104 12.43 9.10 -5.67
N GLN A 105 12.94 8.89 -6.85
CA GLN A 105 14.15 8.08 -7.11
C GLN A 105 15.30 8.90 -7.71
N GLY A 106 15.15 10.22 -7.80
CA GLY A 106 16.12 11.12 -8.43
C GLY A 106 16.32 10.81 -9.92
N LYS A 107 17.41 11.32 -10.48
CA LYS A 107 17.75 11.11 -11.90
C LYS A 107 18.20 9.69 -12.17
N ARG A 108 17.54 9.04 -13.14
CA ARG A 108 17.83 7.67 -13.58
C ARG A 108 18.04 7.63 -15.09
N LYS A 109 18.78 6.63 -15.57
CA LYS A 109 18.88 6.33 -17.00
C LYS A 109 17.56 5.82 -17.50
N ILE A 110 17.04 6.45 -18.55
CA ILE A 110 15.72 6.14 -19.12
C ILE A 110 15.87 5.38 -20.43
N TYR A 111 15.07 4.35 -20.55
CA TYR A 111 14.93 3.54 -21.75
C TYR A 111 13.47 3.57 -22.23
N GLU A 112 13.29 3.71 -23.54
CA GLU A 112 12.00 3.57 -24.20
C GLU A 112 11.89 2.17 -24.77
N ILE A 113 10.92 1.41 -24.30
CA ILE A 113 10.57 0.08 -24.81
C ILE A 113 9.47 0.27 -25.84
N THR A 114 9.66 -0.30 -27.03
CA THR A 114 8.65 -0.36 -28.09
C THR A 114 8.24 -1.83 -28.29
N LEU A 115 6.96 -2.13 -28.20
CA LEU A 115 6.41 -3.47 -28.43
C LEU A 115 6.09 -3.68 -29.93
N GLU A 116 5.81 -4.92 -30.33
CA GLU A 116 5.56 -5.31 -31.75
C GLU A 116 4.34 -4.64 -32.37
N ASP A 117 3.38 -4.20 -31.55
CA ASP A 117 2.18 -3.45 -32.00
C ASP A 117 2.42 -1.93 -32.07
N GLY A 118 3.63 -1.48 -31.76
CA GLY A 118 4.01 -0.06 -31.73
C GLY A 118 3.75 0.64 -30.42
N SER A 119 3.15 -0.01 -29.41
CA SER A 119 2.96 0.54 -28.07
C SER A 119 4.31 0.78 -27.40
N LYS A 120 4.38 1.84 -26.58
CA LYS A 120 5.63 2.32 -25.97
C LYS A 120 5.46 2.64 -24.51
N CYS A 121 6.50 2.33 -23.72
CA CYS A 121 6.62 2.90 -22.39
C CYS A 121 8.06 3.31 -22.09
N ARG A 122 8.21 4.22 -21.13
CA ARG A 122 9.51 4.65 -20.63
C ARG A 122 9.67 4.28 -19.17
N CYS A 123 10.86 3.82 -18.83
CA CYS A 123 11.19 3.33 -17.51
C CYS A 123 12.68 3.49 -17.22
N SER A 124 13.06 3.39 -15.95
CA SER A 124 14.47 3.38 -15.56
C SER A 124 15.17 2.09 -16.02
N ASP A 125 16.49 2.13 -16.04
CA ASP A 125 17.35 1.00 -16.40
C ASP A 125 17.13 -0.23 -15.51
N ASN A 126 16.83 -0.02 -14.24
CA ASN A 126 16.57 -1.05 -13.23
C ASN A 126 15.07 -1.35 -13.01
N HIS A 127 14.21 -0.84 -13.88
CA HIS A 127 12.78 -1.14 -13.79
C HIS A 127 12.53 -2.63 -14.10
N LEU A 128 11.78 -3.30 -13.25
CA LEU A 128 11.54 -4.74 -13.35
C LEU A 128 10.29 -5.08 -14.16
N TRP A 129 10.41 -6.03 -15.04
CA TRP A 129 9.37 -6.52 -15.92
C TRP A 129 9.10 -7.98 -15.69
N ASN A 130 7.84 -8.36 -15.53
CA ASN A 130 7.44 -9.76 -15.63
C ASN A 130 7.30 -10.12 -17.10
N VAL A 131 8.28 -10.82 -17.68
CA VAL A 131 8.32 -11.15 -19.10
C VAL A 131 8.14 -12.63 -19.36
N ARG A 132 7.62 -12.96 -20.53
CA ARG A 132 7.70 -14.31 -21.11
C ARG A 132 8.83 -14.37 -22.13
N TYR A 133 9.54 -15.47 -22.19
CA TYR A 133 10.51 -15.73 -23.25
C TYR A 133 10.46 -17.18 -23.71
N ASN A 134 10.73 -17.40 -25.02
CA ASN A 134 10.79 -18.72 -25.59
C ASN A 134 12.24 -19.20 -25.62
N TYR A 135 12.54 -20.26 -24.90
CA TYR A 135 13.75 -21.04 -25.11
C TYR A 135 13.49 -22.10 -26.18
N PHE A 136 14.50 -22.50 -26.97
CA PHE A 136 14.38 -23.45 -28.06
C PHE A 136 13.40 -24.59 -27.78
N GLY A 137 12.27 -24.63 -28.53
CA GLY A 137 11.26 -25.69 -28.48
C GLY A 137 10.03 -25.41 -27.61
N ASN A 138 9.10 -24.59 -28.06
CA ASN A 138 7.68 -24.45 -27.62
C ASN A 138 7.36 -24.36 -26.11
N LYS A 139 8.32 -24.16 -25.23
CA LYS A 139 8.08 -23.89 -23.80
C LYS A 139 8.26 -22.40 -23.52
N THR A 140 7.16 -21.75 -23.19
CA THR A 140 7.15 -20.35 -22.73
C THR A 140 7.49 -20.34 -21.23
N THR A 141 8.49 -19.57 -20.84
CA THR A 141 8.88 -19.37 -19.43
C THR A 141 8.62 -17.92 -19.06
N GLU A 142 8.05 -17.69 -17.89
CA GLU A 142 7.91 -16.34 -17.32
C GLU A 142 9.12 -16.01 -16.46
N LYS A 143 9.58 -14.77 -16.51
CA LYS A 143 10.76 -14.29 -15.78
C LYS A 143 10.57 -12.81 -15.41
N VAL A 144 11.08 -12.40 -14.25
CA VAL A 144 11.21 -10.98 -13.90
C VAL A 144 12.63 -10.53 -14.25
N ILE A 145 12.74 -9.49 -15.10
CA ILE A 145 14.03 -8.96 -15.58
C ILE A 145 14.03 -7.43 -15.54
N GLU A 146 15.22 -6.85 -15.46
CA GLU A 146 15.39 -5.41 -15.55
C GLU A 146 15.40 -4.92 -17.01
N THR A 147 15.02 -3.66 -17.22
CA THR A 147 14.99 -3.04 -18.56
C THR A 147 16.33 -3.21 -19.30
N LYS A 148 17.45 -2.98 -18.60
CA LYS A 148 18.79 -3.10 -19.17
C LYS A 148 19.13 -4.51 -19.62
N GLU A 149 18.59 -5.56 -18.97
CA GLU A 149 18.77 -6.94 -19.38
C GLU A 149 18.05 -7.24 -20.71
N MET A 150 16.86 -6.68 -20.87
CA MET A 150 16.13 -6.77 -22.15
C MET A 150 16.84 -6.04 -23.28
N PHE A 151 17.60 -4.98 -22.98
CA PHE A 151 18.29 -4.14 -23.96
C PHE A 151 19.29 -4.91 -24.82
N VAL A 152 19.92 -5.95 -24.25
CA VAL A 152 20.93 -6.79 -24.97
C VAL A 152 20.28 -7.61 -26.09
N ASN A 153 19.09 -8.15 -25.89
CA ASN A 153 18.37 -8.92 -26.91
C ASN A 153 16.84 -8.78 -26.71
N PRO A 154 16.25 -7.64 -27.08
CA PRO A 154 14.86 -7.32 -26.80
C PRO A 154 13.85 -8.29 -27.41
N TYR A 155 14.09 -8.78 -28.63
CA TYR A 155 13.16 -9.65 -29.37
C TYR A 155 12.89 -11.00 -28.69
N LYS A 156 13.67 -11.36 -27.68
CA LYS A 156 13.55 -12.62 -26.93
C LYS A 156 12.38 -12.57 -25.94
N TYR A 157 11.91 -11.39 -25.58
CA TYR A 157 11.00 -11.17 -24.47
C TYR A 157 9.62 -10.71 -24.92
N LEU A 158 8.60 -11.14 -24.17
CA LEU A 158 7.22 -10.71 -24.31
C LEU A 158 6.79 -10.08 -22.98
N ILE A 159 6.21 -8.88 -23.02
CA ILE A 159 5.76 -8.12 -21.87
C ILE A 159 4.24 -8.27 -21.72
N PRO A 160 3.71 -8.42 -20.49
CA PRO A 160 2.27 -8.48 -20.26
C PRO A 160 1.62 -7.13 -20.49
N VAL A 161 0.54 -7.14 -21.26
CA VAL A 161 -0.32 -5.99 -21.54
C VAL A 161 -1.79 -6.38 -21.33
N THR A 162 -2.66 -5.39 -21.14
CA THR A 162 -4.10 -5.62 -21.05
C THR A 162 -4.85 -4.84 -22.10
N THR A 163 -6.10 -5.22 -22.38
CA THR A 163 -6.98 -4.47 -23.29
C THR A 163 -7.58 -3.25 -22.60
N LYS A 164 -8.10 -2.29 -23.36
CA LYS A 164 -8.85 -1.14 -22.82
C LYS A 164 -10.06 -1.55 -21.95
N SER A 165 -10.61 -2.74 -22.19
CA SER A 165 -11.71 -3.31 -21.38
C SER A 165 -11.23 -3.99 -20.09
N LEU A 166 -9.92 -4.09 -19.86
CA LEU A 166 -9.27 -4.69 -18.69
C LEU A 166 -9.58 -6.19 -18.45
N ASN A 167 -10.30 -6.84 -19.37
CA ASN A 167 -10.83 -8.19 -19.20
C ASN A 167 -9.89 -9.30 -19.69
N ASN A 168 -8.84 -8.96 -20.47
CA ASN A 168 -7.92 -9.94 -21.04
C ASN A 168 -6.47 -9.47 -20.91
N ARG A 169 -5.66 -10.26 -20.23
CA ARG A 169 -4.20 -10.12 -20.18
C ARG A 169 -3.57 -10.95 -21.30
N PHE A 170 -2.72 -10.33 -22.11
CA PHE A 170 -1.98 -11.00 -23.18
C PHE A 170 -0.52 -10.51 -23.17
N TYR A 171 0.31 -11.05 -24.05
CA TYR A 171 1.74 -10.76 -24.07
C TYR A 171 2.16 -10.30 -25.45
N LEU A 172 2.87 -9.17 -25.52
CA LEU A 172 3.42 -8.62 -26.76
C LEU A 172 4.94 -8.70 -26.74
N ARG A 173 5.53 -8.97 -27.88
CA ARG A 173 6.98 -9.06 -28.06
C ARG A 173 7.61 -7.67 -27.98
N VAL A 174 8.78 -7.59 -27.33
CA VAL A 174 9.61 -6.39 -27.36
C VAL A 174 10.24 -6.23 -28.73
N GLY A 175 9.90 -5.16 -29.44
CA GLY A 175 10.40 -4.84 -30.76
C GLY A 175 11.69 -4.05 -30.77
N ALA A 176 11.86 -3.11 -29.83
CA ALA A 176 13.07 -2.32 -29.66
C ALA A 176 13.16 -1.74 -28.23
N ILE A 177 14.39 -1.48 -27.78
CA ILE A 177 14.66 -0.72 -26.58
C ILE A 177 15.71 0.35 -26.93
N GLN A 178 15.45 1.61 -26.56
CA GLN A 178 16.32 2.74 -26.87
C GLN A 178 16.64 3.56 -25.63
N TYR A 179 17.90 3.87 -25.39
CA TYR A 179 18.33 4.81 -24.35
C TYR A 179 17.88 6.24 -24.71
N LYS A 180 17.29 6.97 -23.73
CA LYS A 180 16.71 8.31 -23.92
C LYS A 180 17.35 9.41 -23.06
N GLY A 181 18.37 9.11 -22.28
CA GLY A 181 18.99 10.09 -21.37
C GLY A 181 18.77 9.78 -19.91
N GLU A 182 18.97 10.78 -19.05
CA GLU A 182 18.75 10.68 -17.61
C GLU A 182 17.66 11.68 -17.19
N GLU A 183 16.67 11.22 -16.42
CA GLU A 183 15.52 12.03 -16.01
C GLU A 183 15.08 11.69 -14.59
N GLU A 184 14.38 12.63 -13.94
CA GLU A 184 13.78 12.44 -12.62
C GLU A 184 12.72 11.34 -12.67
N CYS A 185 12.76 10.46 -11.68
CA CYS A 185 11.90 9.29 -11.58
C CYS A 185 11.28 9.17 -10.20
N GLN A 186 10.14 8.49 -10.14
CA GLN A 186 9.53 8.06 -8.88
C GLN A 186 8.93 6.66 -8.97
N CYS A 187 8.77 6.04 -7.81
CA CYS A 187 7.98 4.82 -7.61
C CYS A 187 6.65 5.16 -6.95
N ILE A 188 5.66 4.30 -7.15
CA ILE A 188 4.42 4.31 -6.38
C ILE A 188 4.20 2.97 -5.67
N MET A 189 3.54 3.01 -4.53
CA MET A 189 3.00 1.85 -3.84
C MET A 189 1.48 1.90 -3.86
N ILE A 190 0.85 0.76 -4.02
CA ILE A 190 -0.60 0.64 -4.11
C ILE A 190 -1.13 -0.32 -3.05
N ASP A 191 -2.38 -0.13 -2.62
CA ASP A 191 -3.06 -0.97 -1.63
C ASP A 191 -3.60 -2.29 -2.20
N ASN A 192 -3.41 -2.53 -3.51
CA ASN A 192 -3.82 -3.78 -4.12
C ASN A 192 -2.78 -4.90 -3.86
N PRO A 193 -3.20 -6.08 -3.42
CA PRO A 193 -2.31 -7.20 -3.09
C PRO A 193 -1.41 -7.68 -4.21
N CYS A 194 -1.74 -7.40 -5.47
CA CYS A 194 -0.88 -7.79 -6.59
C CYS A 194 0.37 -6.91 -6.70
N HIS A 195 0.42 -5.73 -6.04
CA HIS A 195 1.49 -4.73 -6.12
C HIS A 195 1.94 -4.40 -7.56
N LEU A 196 1.09 -4.72 -8.54
CA LEU A 196 1.27 -4.42 -9.95
C LEU A 196 0.34 -3.29 -10.34
N TYR A 197 0.78 -2.39 -11.21
CA TYR A 197 -0.06 -1.35 -11.78
C TYR A 197 0.11 -1.26 -13.29
N ILE A 198 -0.84 -0.61 -13.94
CA ILE A 198 -0.86 -0.45 -15.40
C ILE A 198 -0.25 0.91 -15.73
N THR A 199 0.82 0.87 -16.52
CA THR A 199 1.56 2.06 -16.98
C THR A 199 1.27 2.37 -18.45
N ASP A 200 2.10 3.19 -19.11
CA ASP A 200 1.99 3.58 -20.51
C ASP A 200 1.54 2.42 -21.40
N ASP A 201 0.60 2.69 -22.30
CA ASP A 201 0.07 1.74 -23.28
C ASP A 201 -0.42 0.40 -22.69
N TYR A 202 -0.99 0.44 -21.45
CA TYR A 202 -1.58 -0.72 -20.75
C TYR A 202 -0.58 -1.81 -20.35
N ILE A 203 0.66 -1.46 -20.04
CA ILE A 203 1.76 -2.36 -19.61
C ILE A 203 1.81 -2.53 -18.09
N ILE A 204 2.21 -3.71 -17.55
CA ILE A 204 2.11 -4.11 -16.12
C ILE A 204 3.49 -4.36 -15.45
N THR A 205 3.76 -3.94 -14.14
CA THR A 205 5.08 -3.95 -13.43
C THR A 205 5.10 -4.17 -11.89
N HIS A 206 6.28 -4.47 -11.19
CA HIS A 206 6.41 -5.09 -9.84
C HIS A 206 7.66 -4.87 -8.89
N ASN A 207 7.69 -5.47 -7.54
CA ASN A 207 8.79 -5.39 -6.48
C ASN A 207 8.91 -6.51 -5.39
N THR A 208 10.12 -7.09 -4.94
CA THR A 208 10.64 -7.73 -3.65
C THR A 208 11.96 -8.56 -3.82
N THR A 209 13.00 -8.55 -2.88
CA THR A 209 14.34 -9.15 -3.16
C THR A 209 15.08 -9.92 -2.03
N ILE A 210 15.10 -9.48 -0.72
CA ILE A 210 16.07 -10.00 0.26
C ILE A 210 15.85 -11.47 0.66
N GLU A 211 14.59 -11.88 0.80
CA GLU A 211 14.21 -13.25 1.15
C GLU A 211 14.62 -14.26 0.08
N LYS A 212 14.60 -13.85 -1.17
CA LYS A 212 15.00 -14.68 -2.31
C LYS A 212 16.46 -15.05 -2.22
N PHE A 213 17.34 -14.10 -1.86
CA PHE A 213 18.77 -14.37 -1.66
C PHE A 213 19.00 -15.32 -0.49
N PHE A 214 18.31 -15.11 0.63
CA PHE A 214 18.43 -15.99 1.78
C PHE A 214 17.98 -17.43 1.44
N ASN A 215 16.83 -17.58 0.80
CA ASN A 215 16.34 -18.91 0.42
C ASN A 215 17.26 -19.60 -0.59
N ALA A 216 17.81 -18.87 -1.57
CA ALA A 216 18.79 -19.40 -2.52
C ALA A 216 20.07 -19.92 -1.80
N ALA A 217 20.52 -19.23 -0.75
CA ALA A 217 21.61 -19.70 0.10
C ALA A 217 21.25 -21.00 0.84
N VAL A 218 20.08 -21.02 1.48
CA VAL A 218 19.59 -22.16 2.26
C VAL A 218 19.47 -23.42 1.42
N ILE A 219 18.94 -23.32 0.21
CA ILE A 219 18.80 -24.44 -0.73
C ILE A 219 20.16 -25.08 -1.04
N GLY A 220 21.20 -24.25 -1.22
CA GLY A 220 22.55 -24.73 -1.50
C GLY A 220 23.25 -25.30 -0.29
N TRP A 221 23.09 -24.73 0.90
CA TRP A 221 23.70 -25.21 2.14
C TRP A 221 23.02 -26.45 2.72
N PHE A 222 21.73 -26.61 2.49
CA PHE A 222 20.92 -27.72 3.03
C PHE A 222 20.13 -28.43 1.90
N PRO A 223 20.84 -29.06 0.93
CA PRO A 223 20.21 -29.61 -0.27
C PRO A 223 19.33 -30.85 0.01
N LYS A 224 19.37 -31.42 1.21
CA LYS A 224 18.47 -32.50 1.63
C LYS A 224 17.13 -32.01 2.15
N ASP A 225 17.06 -30.75 2.53
CA ASP A 225 15.89 -30.10 3.15
C ASP A 225 15.06 -29.32 2.13
N PHE A 226 13.92 -28.85 2.57
CA PHE A 226 12.97 -28.11 1.74
C PHE A 226 12.35 -26.96 2.53
N ASN A 227 12.01 -25.89 1.80
CA ASN A 227 11.49 -24.64 2.33
C ASN A 227 10.09 -24.40 1.77
N LEU A 228 9.25 -23.78 2.59
CA LEU A 228 7.91 -23.33 2.21
C LEU A 228 7.82 -21.80 2.32
N PHE A 229 7.45 -21.16 1.23
CA PHE A 229 7.07 -19.75 1.22
C PHE A 229 5.56 -19.62 1.28
N TYR A 230 5.05 -18.76 2.15
CA TYR A 230 3.64 -18.56 2.41
C TYR A 230 3.30 -17.07 2.46
N SER A 231 2.33 -16.62 1.68
CA SER A 231 1.88 -15.21 1.64
C SER A 231 0.36 -15.10 1.51
N HIS A 232 -0.20 -13.91 1.66
CA HIS A 232 -1.64 -13.70 1.47
C HIS A 232 -2.07 -13.82 0.00
N SER A 233 -1.20 -13.55 -0.97
CA SER A 233 -1.52 -13.48 -2.40
C SER A 233 -0.80 -14.53 -3.25
N GLY A 234 -1.52 -15.10 -4.24
CA GLY A 234 -0.95 -16.02 -5.23
C GLY A 234 0.04 -15.32 -6.17
N ASP A 235 -0.14 -14.04 -6.45
CA ASP A 235 0.79 -13.28 -7.29
C ASP A 235 2.15 -13.09 -6.59
N ILE A 236 2.14 -12.84 -5.27
CA ILE A 236 3.38 -12.73 -4.49
C ILE A 236 4.11 -14.06 -4.45
N THR A 237 3.41 -15.17 -4.22
CA THR A 237 4.03 -16.51 -4.21
C THR A 237 4.64 -16.86 -5.55
N ARG A 238 3.96 -16.51 -6.64
CA ARG A 238 4.46 -16.70 -8.01
C ARG A 238 5.77 -15.94 -8.24
N MET A 239 5.80 -14.68 -7.87
CA MET A 239 6.96 -13.81 -8.04
C MET A 239 8.15 -14.20 -7.16
N TYR A 240 7.85 -14.72 -5.97
CA TYR A 240 8.87 -15.29 -5.11
C TYR A 240 9.50 -16.52 -5.75
N TYR A 241 8.67 -17.45 -6.23
CA TYR A 241 9.10 -18.64 -6.94
C TYR A 241 10.00 -18.29 -8.14
N ASP A 242 9.54 -17.41 -9.02
CA ASP A 242 10.29 -17.01 -10.22
C ASP A 242 11.62 -16.35 -9.84
N GLY A 243 11.65 -15.49 -8.82
CA GLY A 243 12.89 -14.83 -8.39
C GLY A 243 13.91 -15.76 -7.76
N VAL A 244 13.50 -16.71 -6.92
CA VAL A 244 14.44 -17.70 -6.36
C VAL A 244 14.93 -18.67 -7.46
N TYR A 245 14.04 -19.05 -8.37
CA TYR A 245 14.40 -19.90 -9.51
C TYR A 245 15.42 -19.22 -10.42
N ASP A 246 15.26 -17.90 -10.69
CA ASP A 246 16.21 -17.12 -11.46
C ASP A 246 17.61 -17.07 -10.78
N ILE A 247 17.67 -16.78 -9.48
CA ILE A 247 18.95 -16.75 -8.73
C ILE A 247 19.70 -18.08 -8.86
N VAL A 248 19.00 -19.18 -8.87
CA VAL A 248 19.60 -20.54 -8.92
C VAL A 248 20.00 -20.96 -10.34
N THR A 249 19.31 -20.45 -11.39
CA THR A 249 19.49 -20.93 -12.76
C THR A 249 20.18 -19.94 -13.70
N ASN A 250 20.13 -18.64 -13.41
CA ASN A 250 20.72 -17.60 -14.24
C ASN A 250 22.22 -17.45 -13.92
N THR A 251 23.06 -18.04 -14.75
CA THR A 251 24.51 -18.05 -14.60
C THR A 251 25.20 -16.77 -15.06
N ASP A 252 24.48 -15.90 -15.76
CA ASP A 252 25.02 -14.64 -16.28
C ASP A 252 25.06 -13.57 -15.16
N ASP A 253 24.02 -13.50 -14.34
CA ASP A 253 23.87 -12.51 -13.30
C ASP A 253 24.26 -12.99 -11.91
N TYR A 254 24.08 -14.30 -11.63
CA TYR A 254 24.27 -14.86 -10.31
C TYR A 254 25.32 -15.99 -10.30
N ALA A 255 26.11 -16.00 -9.23
CA ALA A 255 27.16 -16.97 -9.03
C ALA A 255 26.73 -18.22 -8.27
N TRP A 256 25.43 -18.54 -8.25
CA TRP A 256 24.92 -19.67 -7.45
C TRP A 256 25.58 -21.01 -7.83
N ASN A 257 25.73 -21.27 -9.14
CA ASN A 257 26.38 -22.48 -9.64
C ASN A 257 27.90 -22.51 -9.39
N GLU A 258 28.54 -21.36 -9.19
CA GLU A 258 29.94 -21.28 -8.77
C GLU A 258 30.11 -21.61 -7.29
N ILE A 259 29.17 -21.15 -6.45
CA ILE A 259 29.15 -21.45 -5.01
C ILE A 259 28.80 -22.94 -4.79
N PHE A 260 27.87 -23.49 -5.57
CA PHE A 260 27.36 -24.85 -5.44
C PHE A 260 27.49 -25.65 -6.74
N PRO A 261 28.70 -25.94 -7.23
CA PRO A 261 28.93 -26.49 -8.57
C PRO A 261 28.33 -27.89 -8.80
N ASN A 262 28.06 -28.63 -7.72
CA ASN A 262 27.49 -29.97 -7.78
C ASN A 262 25.98 -30.03 -7.63
N LEU A 263 25.32 -28.85 -7.55
CA LEU A 263 23.89 -28.73 -7.37
C LEU A 263 23.25 -28.06 -8.59
N HIS A 264 22.16 -28.67 -9.08
CA HIS A 264 21.36 -28.08 -10.16
C HIS A 264 19.90 -28.38 -9.97
N VAL A 265 19.05 -27.60 -10.62
CA VAL A 265 17.60 -27.86 -10.65
C VAL A 265 17.34 -29.16 -11.39
N THR A 266 16.70 -30.10 -10.70
CA THR A 266 16.41 -31.45 -11.24
C THR A 266 14.96 -31.61 -11.68
N SER A 267 14.06 -30.82 -11.11
CA SER A 267 12.65 -30.75 -11.56
C SER A 267 12.03 -29.40 -11.22
N THR A 268 11.06 -28.99 -12.01
CA THR A 268 10.30 -27.75 -11.79
C THR A 268 8.84 -27.96 -12.19
N ASN A 269 7.93 -27.31 -11.46
CA ASN A 269 6.52 -27.24 -11.77
C ASN A 269 6.04 -25.80 -11.55
N ALA A 270 6.09 -24.99 -12.58
CA ALA A 270 5.70 -23.59 -12.54
C ALA A 270 4.21 -23.39 -12.19
N LYS A 271 3.32 -24.35 -12.52
CA LYS A 271 1.89 -24.25 -12.20
C LYS A 271 1.62 -24.39 -10.70
N THR A 272 2.42 -25.18 -9.99
CA THR A 272 2.31 -25.37 -8.54
C THR A 272 3.41 -24.65 -7.76
N GLU A 273 4.19 -23.78 -8.44
CA GLU A 273 5.24 -22.92 -7.89
C GLU A 273 6.25 -23.71 -7.03
N GLN A 274 6.81 -24.75 -7.64
CA GLN A 274 7.71 -25.68 -6.96
C GLN A 274 8.91 -26.03 -7.85
N PHE A 275 10.10 -26.11 -7.25
CA PHE A 275 11.26 -26.70 -7.92
C PHE A 275 12.16 -27.47 -6.93
N ASN A 276 12.87 -28.47 -7.46
CA ASN A 276 13.81 -29.27 -6.71
C ASN A 276 15.25 -29.04 -7.18
N VAL A 277 16.16 -28.97 -6.21
CA VAL A 277 17.61 -28.91 -6.42
C VAL A 277 18.26 -30.16 -5.87
N GLY A 278 19.20 -30.72 -6.63
CA GLY A 278 19.96 -31.92 -6.24
C GLY A 278 19.14 -33.20 -6.32
N LYS A 279 19.42 -34.16 -5.41
CA LYS A 279 18.77 -35.47 -5.44
C LYS A 279 17.28 -35.40 -5.18
N TYR A 280 16.57 -36.43 -5.64
CA TYR A 280 15.13 -36.58 -5.35
C TYR A 280 14.87 -36.62 -3.83
N LYS A 281 13.80 -36.00 -3.41
CA LYS A 281 13.27 -35.99 -2.05
C LYS A 281 11.73 -35.90 -2.05
N PRO A 282 11.08 -36.24 -0.90
CA PRO A 282 9.61 -36.31 -0.85
C PRO A 282 8.91 -34.97 -1.18
N PHE A 283 9.55 -33.86 -0.88
CA PHE A 283 9.07 -32.52 -1.18
C PHE A 283 10.15 -31.72 -1.89
N PRO A 284 9.78 -30.85 -2.87
CA PRO A 284 10.73 -30.00 -3.58
C PRO A 284 11.48 -29.03 -2.68
N SER A 285 12.68 -28.62 -3.10
CA SER A 285 13.53 -27.68 -2.35
C SER A 285 12.85 -26.36 -2.02
N VAL A 286 12.04 -25.87 -2.96
CA VAL A 286 11.21 -24.67 -2.82
C VAL A 286 9.78 -25.01 -3.18
N GLN A 287 8.87 -24.58 -2.33
CA GLN A 287 7.44 -24.68 -2.52
C GLN A 287 6.83 -23.35 -2.12
N CYS A 288 5.88 -22.82 -2.91
CA CYS A 288 5.18 -21.58 -2.61
C CYS A 288 3.69 -21.85 -2.57
N THR A 289 2.97 -21.19 -1.66
CA THR A 289 1.51 -21.28 -1.55
C THR A 289 0.93 -20.06 -0.85
N SER A 290 -0.28 -19.67 -1.20
CA SER A 290 -0.97 -18.53 -0.60
C SER A 290 -2.11 -18.96 0.32
N VAL A 291 -2.59 -18.00 1.13
CA VAL A 291 -3.76 -18.14 2.00
C VAL A 291 -4.98 -18.59 1.16
N GLY A 292 -5.62 -19.68 1.57
CA GLY A 292 -6.79 -20.22 0.87
C GLY A 292 -6.52 -21.03 -0.39
N SER A 293 -5.25 -21.22 -0.76
CA SER A 293 -4.86 -22.07 -1.89
C SER A 293 -5.27 -23.54 -1.67
N LYS A 294 -5.77 -24.19 -2.74
CA LYS A 294 -6.07 -25.63 -2.75
C LYS A 294 -4.84 -26.53 -2.55
N ASN A 295 -3.64 -25.98 -2.68
CA ASN A 295 -2.38 -26.69 -2.52
C ASN A 295 -1.87 -26.73 -1.07
N ALA A 296 -2.48 -25.99 -0.15
CA ALA A 296 -2.03 -25.90 1.24
C ALA A 296 -1.86 -27.27 1.94
N GLY A 297 -2.64 -28.28 1.59
CA GLY A 297 -2.52 -29.64 2.12
C GLY A 297 -1.32 -30.45 1.62
N LYS A 298 -0.68 -30.04 0.52
CA LYS A 298 0.32 -30.83 -0.24
C LYS A 298 1.75 -30.37 -0.03
N VAL A 299 1.99 -29.33 0.73
CA VAL A 299 3.29 -28.70 0.96
C VAL A 299 3.82 -28.98 2.37
N ARG A 300 5.14 -28.98 2.53
CA ARG A 300 5.84 -29.13 3.82
C ARG A 300 7.09 -28.25 3.87
N ALA A 301 7.51 -27.89 5.07
CA ALA A 301 8.77 -27.22 5.35
C ALA A 301 9.58 -28.05 6.35
N SER A 302 10.82 -28.37 6.03
CA SER A 302 11.74 -29.01 6.97
C SER A 302 12.80 -28.05 7.50
N LYS A 303 13.29 -27.11 6.66
CA LYS A 303 14.32 -26.16 7.10
C LYS A 303 13.75 -24.81 7.47
N PHE A 304 13.00 -24.16 6.56
CA PHE A 304 12.39 -22.87 6.80
C PHE A 304 10.93 -22.81 6.30
N LEU A 305 10.08 -22.26 7.15
CA LEU A 305 8.80 -21.67 6.79
C LEU A 305 9.03 -20.15 6.69
N LEU A 306 8.92 -19.61 5.49
CA LEU A 306 9.04 -18.19 5.18
C LEU A 306 7.63 -17.63 5.00
N VAL A 307 7.27 -16.63 5.80
CA VAL A 307 5.93 -16.02 5.81
C VAL A 307 6.08 -14.54 5.47
N ASP A 308 5.57 -14.17 4.32
CA ASP A 308 5.64 -12.80 3.79
C ASP A 308 4.27 -12.16 3.72
N ASP A 309 4.16 -10.99 4.33
CA ASP A 309 3.05 -10.04 4.30
C ASP A 309 1.64 -10.69 4.31
N MET A 310 1.22 -11.14 5.48
CA MET A 310 -0.07 -11.82 5.67
C MET A 310 -1.27 -10.88 5.60
N ILE A 311 -1.06 -9.57 5.67
CA ILE A 311 -2.10 -8.52 5.66
C ILE A 311 -1.98 -7.70 4.39
N GLY A 312 -3.07 -7.61 3.61
CA GLY A 312 -3.11 -6.87 2.35
C GLY A 312 -3.16 -5.34 2.49
N GLY A 313 -3.18 -4.79 3.71
CA GLY A 313 -3.20 -3.35 3.96
C GLY A 313 -3.99 -2.92 5.19
N ILE A 314 -4.15 -1.60 5.33
CA ILE A 314 -4.78 -1.00 6.52
C ILE A 314 -6.24 -1.42 6.72
N GLU A 315 -7.00 -1.61 5.64
CA GLU A 315 -8.42 -2.01 5.73
C GLU A 315 -8.59 -3.39 6.39
N GLU A 316 -7.74 -4.36 6.02
CA GLU A 316 -7.72 -5.67 6.66
C GLU A 316 -7.25 -5.58 8.12
N ALA A 317 -6.24 -4.73 8.38
CA ALA A 317 -5.70 -4.52 9.72
C ALA A 317 -6.69 -3.86 10.70
N MET A 318 -7.65 -3.11 10.18
CA MET A 318 -8.72 -2.50 10.99
C MET A 318 -9.81 -3.50 11.38
N ASN A 319 -9.88 -4.66 10.76
CA ASN A 319 -10.92 -5.64 11.02
C ASN A 319 -10.42 -6.78 11.93
N PRO A 320 -10.80 -6.82 13.22
CA PRO A 320 -10.37 -7.87 14.15
C PRO A 320 -10.71 -9.28 13.69
N MET A 321 -11.86 -9.47 12.99
CA MET A 321 -12.26 -10.78 12.47
C MET A 321 -11.33 -11.26 11.35
N ILE A 322 -10.83 -10.33 10.53
CA ILE A 322 -9.84 -10.66 9.49
C ILE A 322 -8.51 -11.01 10.15
N LEU A 323 -8.06 -10.23 11.14
CA LEU A 323 -6.84 -10.53 11.90
C LEU A 323 -6.91 -11.91 12.58
N ASP A 324 -8.04 -12.26 13.19
CA ASP A 324 -8.26 -13.59 13.78
C ASP A 324 -8.24 -14.69 12.72
N LYS A 325 -8.87 -14.45 11.57
CA LYS A 325 -8.84 -15.39 10.44
C LYS A 325 -7.42 -15.60 9.91
N LEU A 326 -6.64 -14.54 9.74
CA LEU A 326 -5.26 -14.62 9.28
C LEU A 326 -4.36 -15.34 10.29
N TRP A 327 -4.53 -15.05 11.58
CA TRP A 327 -3.88 -15.78 12.65
C TRP A 327 -4.17 -17.28 12.61
N ASN A 328 -5.44 -17.65 12.47
CA ASN A 328 -5.84 -19.05 12.36
C ASN A 328 -5.24 -19.71 11.10
N LYS A 329 -5.20 -18.99 9.97
CA LYS A 329 -4.55 -19.49 8.75
C LYS A 329 -3.05 -19.72 8.94
N TYR A 330 -2.36 -18.83 9.63
CA TYR A 330 -0.97 -19.05 9.99
C TYR A 330 -0.82 -20.24 10.97
N ALA A 331 -1.50 -20.21 12.11
CA ALA A 331 -1.28 -21.15 13.21
C ALA A 331 -1.74 -22.58 12.86
N VAL A 332 -2.86 -22.71 12.15
CA VAL A 332 -3.49 -24.01 11.85
C VAL A 332 -3.09 -24.53 10.47
N ASP A 333 -3.00 -23.67 9.44
CA ASP A 333 -2.66 -24.15 8.09
C ASP A 333 -1.16 -24.10 7.82
N ALA A 334 -0.49 -22.94 7.93
CA ALA A 334 0.91 -22.79 7.55
C ALA A 334 1.86 -23.49 8.54
N ARG A 335 1.71 -23.23 9.84
CA ARG A 335 2.61 -23.74 10.88
C ARG A 335 2.57 -25.26 11.02
N GLN A 336 1.42 -25.90 10.75
CA GLN A 336 1.26 -27.36 10.75
C GLN A 336 1.99 -28.05 9.59
N ARG A 337 2.57 -27.30 8.64
CA ARG A 337 3.38 -27.85 7.55
C ARG A 337 4.83 -28.10 7.95
N LYS A 338 5.24 -27.64 9.11
CA LYS A 338 6.59 -27.82 9.65
C LYS A 338 6.83 -29.29 10.05
N ILE A 339 7.97 -29.83 9.66
CA ILE A 339 8.48 -31.12 10.09
C ILE A 339 9.95 -30.98 10.47
N GLN A 340 10.56 -31.98 11.03
CA GLN A 340 11.99 -31.98 11.32
C GLN A 340 12.83 -32.01 10.03
N ASP A 341 13.99 -31.34 10.09
CA ASP A 341 14.96 -31.32 9.01
C ASP A 341 15.77 -32.64 8.94
N SER A 342 16.67 -32.74 7.96
CA SER A 342 17.51 -33.91 7.75
C SER A 342 18.48 -34.21 8.90
N GLU A 343 18.65 -33.28 9.85
CA GLU A 343 19.47 -33.42 11.05
C GLU A 343 18.61 -33.68 12.32
N GLY A 344 17.29 -33.82 12.19
CA GLY A 344 16.35 -34.00 13.30
C GLY A 344 16.01 -32.70 14.05
N LYS A 345 16.38 -31.55 13.54
CA LYS A 345 16.06 -30.23 14.13
C LYS A 345 14.69 -29.76 13.70
N ASN A 346 14.05 -28.95 14.53
CA ASN A 346 12.76 -28.34 14.21
C ASN A 346 12.89 -27.31 13.07
N CYS A 347 11.92 -27.31 12.15
CA CYS A 347 11.81 -26.31 11.12
C CYS A 347 11.64 -24.91 11.73
N LYS A 348 12.39 -23.95 11.23
CA LYS A 348 12.42 -22.56 11.70
C LYS A 348 11.44 -21.68 10.92
N GLU A 349 11.18 -20.49 11.45
CA GLU A 349 10.25 -19.54 10.84
C GLU A 349 10.91 -18.18 10.62
N ILE A 350 10.67 -17.57 9.47
CA ILE A 350 11.01 -16.18 9.21
C ILE A 350 9.73 -15.48 8.75
N HIS A 351 9.35 -14.43 9.45
CA HIS A 351 8.21 -13.58 9.14
C HIS A 351 8.72 -12.23 8.69
N ILE A 352 8.30 -11.78 7.51
CA ILE A 352 8.56 -10.43 7.01
C ILE A 352 7.24 -9.77 6.72
N ALA A 353 6.99 -8.59 7.30
CA ALA A 353 5.79 -7.81 7.04
C ALA A 353 5.94 -6.37 7.49
N THR A 354 5.17 -5.50 6.87
CA THR A 354 4.84 -4.18 7.43
C THR A 354 3.91 -4.37 8.64
N ARG A 355 4.14 -3.61 9.70
CA ARG A 355 3.40 -3.70 10.96
C ARG A 355 2.15 -2.83 10.91
N TRP A 356 1.00 -3.42 10.64
CA TRP A 356 -0.27 -2.71 10.54
C TRP A 356 -1.08 -2.69 11.84
N SER A 357 -0.86 -3.65 12.73
CA SER A 357 -1.61 -3.79 13.97
C SER A 357 -0.76 -4.50 15.03
N VAL A 358 -0.98 -4.20 16.31
CA VAL A 358 -0.41 -4.99 17.41
C VAL A 358 -0.97 -6.41 17.45
N HIS A 359 -2.13 -6.64 16.82
CA HIS A 359 -2.78 -7.94 16.71
C HIS A 359 -2.51 -8.66 15.38
N ASP A 360 -1.61 -8.15 14.55
CA ASP A 360 -1.14 -8.86 13.35
C ASP A 360 -0.36 -10.13 13.73
N VAL A 361 -0.02 -10.96 12.74
CA VAL A 361 0.66 -12.24 12.99
C VAL A 361 1.97 -12.05 13.75
N ILE A 362 2.79 -11.05 13.39
CA ILE A 362 4.05 -10.73 14.06
C ILE A 362 3.79 -10.27 15.51
N GLY A 363 2.81 -9.38 15.73
CA GLY A 363 2.47 -8.89 17.07
C GLY A 363 2.02 -10.00 18.01
N ARG A 364 1.18 -10.92 17.51
CA ARG A 364 0.75 -12.08 18.30
C ARG A 364 1.91 -13.03 18.60
N ILE A 365 2.84 -13.23 17.66
CA ILE A 365 4.06 -14.01 17.91
C ILE A 365 4.90 -13.33 19.00
N GLN A 366 5.11 -12.02 18.92
CA GLN A 366 5.87 -11.26 19.92
C GLN A 366 5.28 -11.41 21.32
N ASN A 367 3.96 -11.23 21.45
CA ASN A 367 3.26 -11.36 22.73
C ASN A 367 3.31 -12.79 23.26
N MET A 368 3.11 -13.80 22.39
CA MET A 368 3.09 -15.21 22.78
C MET A 368 4.45 -15.71 23.26
N TYR A 369 5.52 -15.20 22.69
CA TYR A 369 6.90 -15.61 22.96
C TYR A 369 7.71 -14.52 23.66
N GLU A 370 7.06 -13.60 24.36
CA GLU A 370 7.75 -12.55 25.12
C GLU A 370 8.81 -13.17 26.06
N GLY A 371 10.00 -12.60 26.07
CA GLY A 371 11.12 -13.08 26.87
C GLY A 371 11.79 -14.38 26.37
N ASN A 372 11.32 -14.99 25.29
CA ASN A 372 11.96 -16.18 24.75
C ASN A 372 13.20 -15.81 23.90
N PRO A 373 14.44 -16.20 24.33
CA PRO A 373 15.66 -15.83 23.63
C PRO A 373 15.82 -16.48 22.24
N ARG A 374 15.02 -17.49 21.91
CA ARG A 374 15.01 -18.14 20.59
C ARG A 374 14.08 -17.46 19.58
N VAL A 375 13.38 -16.39 20.00
CA VAL A 375 12.58 -15.55 19.11
C VAL A 375 13.23 -14.18 18.99
N LYS A 376 13.62 -13.82 17.78
CA LYS A 376 14.28 -12.55 17.48
C LYS A 376 13.36 -11.66 16.66
N THR A 377 13.22 -10.40 17.07
CA THR A 377 12.54 -9.38 16.28
C THR A 377 13.52 -8.31 15.83
N ILE A 378 13.38 -7.88 14.59
CA ILE A 378 14.02 -6.70 14.00
C ILE A 378 12.89 -5.81 13.46
N ALA A 379 12.71 -4.66 14.06
CA ALA A 379 11.84 -3.61 13.59
C ALA A 379 12.71 -2.37 13.36
N VAL A 380 12.75 -1.89 12.12
CA VAL A 380 13.64 -0.79 11.75
C VAL A 380 12.81 0.44 11.41
N PRO A 381 12.84 1.48 12.24
CA PRO A 381 12.15 2.73 11.95
C PRO A 381 12.85 3.47 10.80
N ASP A 382 12.15 4.42 10.20
CA ASP A 382 12.64 5.35 9.20
C ASP A 382 13.90 6.11 9.64
N ILE A 383 13.81 6.76 10.79
CA ILE A 383 14.86 7.57 11.41
C ILE A 383 15.43 6.84 12.63
N ASP A 384 16.74 6.79 12.71
CA ASP A 384 17.46 6.27 13.87
C ASP A 384 17.20 7.21 15.09
N PRO A 385 16.63 6.72 16.19
CA PRO A 385 16.27 7.57 17.33
C PRO A 385 17.49 8.19 18.02
N ILE A 386 18.69 7.65 17.83
CA ILE A 386 19.93 8.14 18.45
C ILE A 386 20.62 9.16 17.56
N THR A 387 20.85 8.80 16.30
CA THR A 387 21.62 9.65 15.36
C THR A 387 20.76 10.69 14.66
N GLN A 388 19.43 10.56 14.69
CA GLN A 388 18.47 11.39 13.95
C GLN A 388 18.70 11.40 12.43
N GLU A 389 19.36 10.37 11.93
CA GLU A 389 19.59 10.13 10.51
C GLU A 389 18.68 9.02 9.99
N SER A 390 18.43 9.00 8.69
CA SER A 390 17.67 7.92 8.06
C SER A 390 18.39 6.57 8.20
N ASN A 391 17.65 5.55 8.58
CA ASN A 391 18.15 4.18 8.58
C ASN A 391 18.22 3.57 7.17
N PHE A 392 17.70 4.24 6.16
CA PHE A 392 17.55 3.74 4.79
C PHE A 392 18.22 4.63 3.74
N ASP A 393 18.95 5.69 4.18
CA ASP A 393 19.74 6.53 3.30
C ASP A 393 21.05 5.83 2.91
N TYR A 394 20.96 5.02 1.87
CA TYR A 394 22.10 4.38 1.21
C TYR A 394 22.14 4.78 -0.26
N GLU A 395 23.27 4.56 -0.89
CA GLU A 395 23.50 4.96 -2.28
C GLU A 395 22.34 4.54 -3.19
N PHE A 396 21.71 5.52 -3.85
CA PHE A 396 20.55 5.37 -4.74
C PHE A 396 19.22 4.97 -4.06
N SER A 397 19.06 5.13 -2.74
CA SER A 397 17.80 4.77 -2.05
C SER A 397 16.71 5.83 -2.18
N GLY A 398 17.09 7.11 -2.12
CA GLY A 398 16.15 8.23 -2.05
C GLY A 398 15.41 8.37 -0.71
N PHE A 399 15.69 7.51 0.27
CA PHE A 399 15.06 7.54 1.60
C PHE A 399 15.84 8.48 2.55
N THR A 400 15.92 9.76 2.19
CA THR A 400 16.55 10.78 3.02
C THR A 400 15.68 11.16 4.21
N LYS A 401 16.22 11.93 5.14
CA LYS A 401 15.44 12.45 6.27
C LYS A 401 14.30 13.35 5.80
N GLU A 402 14.58 14.23 4.85
CA GLU A 402 13.60 15.15 4.25
C GLU A 402 12.47 14.38 3.57
N PHE A 403 12.75 13.25 2.93
CA PHE A 403 11.73 12.37 2.39
C PHE A 403 10.75 11.90 3.48
N PHE A 404 11.24 11.45 4.63
CA PHE A 404 10.37 10.97 5.70
C PHE A 404 9.59 12.11 6.38
N GLU A 405 10.18 13.29 6.52
CA GLU A 405 9.49 14.48 7.03
C GLU A 405 8.32 14.87 6.10
N ASP A 406 8.52 14.82 4.77
CA ASP A 406 7.45 15.07 3.79
C ASP A 406 6.35 14.00 3.85
N GLN A 407 6.70 12.72 3.98
CA GLN A 407 5.72 11.64 4.14
C GLN A 407 4.89 11.79 5.43
N GLN A 408 5.51 12.26 6.52
CA GLN A 408 4.81 12.51 7.78
C GLN A 408 3.77 13.63 7.67
N LEU A 409 4.00 14.62 6.82
CA LEU A 409 3.03 15.68 6.55
C LEU A 409 1.85 15.21 5.67
N LEU A 410 2.08 14.20 4.82
CA LEU A 410 1.09 13.71 3.85
C LEU A 410 0.16 12.62 4.41
N MET A 411 0.61 11.89 5.43
CA MET A 411 -0.08 10.73 5.98
C MET A 411 -0.71 11.04 7.34
N ASP A 412 -1.74 10.28 7.70
CA ASP A 412 -2.18 10.21 9.09
C ASP A 412 -1.09 9.59 9.98
N ASP A 413 -1.03 10.03 11.25
CA ASP A 413 0.01 9.63 12.21
C ASP A 413 0.10 8.11 12.38
N ILE A 414 -1.03 7.40 12.36
CA ILE A 414 -1.06 5.96 12.59
C ILE A 414 -0.53 5.20 11.36
N SER A 415 -0.95 5.58 10.15
CA SER A 415 -0.40 5.00 8.94
C SER A 415 1.10 5.24 8.83
N TYR A 416 1.56 6.45 9.16
CA TYR A 416 2.97 6.77 9.19
C TYR A 416 3.75 5.93 10.21
N ARG A 417 3.22 5.78 11.43
CA ARG A 417 3.84 4.95 12.48
C ARG A 417 3.89 3.47 12.08
N CYS A 418 2.81 2.95 11.50
CA CYS A 418 2.78 1.58 11.00
C CYS A 418 3.80 1.34 9.89
N LEU A 419 3.81 2.19 8.87
CA LEU A 419 4.61 2.01 7.65
C LEU A 419 6.09 2.33 7.86
N TYR A 420 6.39 3.44 8.54
CA TYR A 420 7.74 3.97 8.60
C TYR A 420 8.40 3.79 9.96
N LYS A 421 7.69 3.96 11.06
CA LYS A 421 8.27 3.74 12.40
C LYS A 421 8.24 2.28 12.86
N GLN A 422 7.48 1.43 12.17
CA GLN A 422 7.26 0.02 12.56
C GLN A 422 6.67 -0.12 13.97
N GLU A 423 5.90 0.87 14.39
CA GLU A 423 5.27 0.97 15.70
C GLU A 423 3.74 0.95 15.56
N PRO A 424 3.13 -0.22 15.30
CA PRO A 424 1.68 -0.30 15.30
C PRO A 424 1.17 0.05 16.71
N ILE A 425 0.14 0.88 16.75
CA ILE A 425 -0.49 1.27 17.99
C ILE A 425 -1.73 0.40 18.19
N GLU A 426 -1.99 0.03 19.43
CA GLU A 426 -3.31 -0.46 19.78
C GLU A 426 -4.28 0.71 19.54
N ARG A 427 -5.23 0.49 18.64
CA ARG A 427 -6.23 1.50 18.31
C ARG A 427 -7.31 1.51 19.39
N GLU A 428 -6.88 1.66 20.65
CA GLU A 428 -7.74 1.92 21.78
C GLU A 428 -7.86 3.43 21.94
N GLY A 429 -9.08 3.92 21.94
CA GLY A 429 -9.36 5.31 22.23
C GLY A 429 -10.23 6.02 21.21
N LEU A 430 -10.46 7.28 21.49
CA LEU A 430 -11.29 8.16 20.68
C LEU A 430 -10.54 8.63 19.44
N VAL A 431 -11.20 8.57 18.30
CA VAL A 431 -10.63 9.09 17.02
C VAL A 431 -10.57 10.62 17.05
N PHE A 432 -11.51 11.24 17.76
CA PHE A 432 -11.61 12.69 17.92
C PHE A 432 -11.55 13.06 19.43
N PRO A 433 -10.37 12.93 20.07
CA PRO A 433 -10.23 13.25 21.48
C PRO A 433 -10.41 14.75 21.72
N GLU A 434 -11.08 15.09 22.83
CA GLU A 434 -11.50 16.46 23.16
C GLU A 434 -10.35 17.48 23.11
N GLU A 435 -9.18 17.09 23.60
CA GLU A 435 -7.99 17.94 23.66
C GLU A 435 -7.39 18.29 22.29
N LYS A 436 -7.77 17.56 21.23
CA LYS A 436 -7.33 17.81 19.85
C LYS A 436 -8.37 18.55 19.01
N ILE A 437 -9.62 18.66 19.50
CA ILE A 437 -10.68 19.35 18.77
C ILE A 437 -10.47 20.86 18.85
N ARG A 438 -10.28 21.51 17.72
CA ARG A 438 -10.13 22.97 17.63
C ARG A 438 -11.47 23.64 17.84
N ARG A 439 -11.47 24.73 18.63
CA ARG A 439 -12.69 25.44 19.02
C ARG A 439 -12.59 26.94 18.80
N TYR A 440 -13.73 27.59 18.59
CA TYR A 440 -13.83 29.04 18.47
C TYR A 440 -14.93 29.63 19.35
N LEU A 441 -14.64 30.79 19.92
CA LEU A 441 -15.61 31.63 20.62
C LEU A 441 -16.27 32.63 19.67
N ASN A 442 -15.50 33.19 18.76
CA ASN A 442 -15.97 34.14 17.73
C ASN A 442 -15.40 33.72 16.37
N LEU A 443 -16.16 33.94 15.31
CA LEU A 443 -15.72 33.74 13.94
C LEU A 443 -14.62 34.76 13.58
N PRO A 444 -13.75 34.44 12.61
CA PRO A 444 -12.81 35.41 12.06
C PRO A 444 -13.51 36.66 11.53
N HIS A 445 -12.78 37.79 11.50
CA HIS A 445 -13.30 39.02 10.92
C HIS A 445 -13.42 38.94 9.38
N GLY A 446 -14.50 39.47 8.84
CA GLY A 446 -14.77 39.50 7.38
C GLY A 446 -15.80 38.46 6.96
N GLU A 447 -16.11 38.48 5.67
CA GLU A 447 -17.05 37.53 5.05
C GLU A 447 -16.32 36.20 4.78
N PRO A 448 -16.99 35.04 4.95
CA PRO A 448 -16.42 33.77 4.58
C PRO A 448 -16.20 33.66 3.06
N GLU A 449 -15.14 32.96 2.65
CA GLU A 449 -14.87 32.71 1.23
C GLU A 449 -15.96 31.88 0.58
N ILE A 450 -16.55 30.94 1.31
CA ILE A 450 -17.68 30.12 0.90
C ILE A 450 -18.39 29.59 2.15
N ILE A 451 -19.71 29.43 2.03
CA ILE A 451 -20.55 28.71 3.01
C ILE A 451 -21.01 27.41 2.37
N THR A 452 -20.61 26.30 2.94
CA THR A 452 -20.80 24.97 2.38
C THR A 452 -21.38 23.99 3.40
N ALA A 453 -22.03 22.94 2.93
CA ALA A 453 -22.58 21.88 3.76
C ALA A 453 -22.28 20.49 3.18
N GLN A 454 -22.28 19.48 4.04
CA GLN A 454 -22.20 18.07 3.66
C GLN A 454 -23.34 17.32 4.34
N CYS A 455 -24.02 16.42 3.65
CA CYS A 455 -25.12 15.66 4.23
C CYS A 455 -24.84 14.17 4.18
N ASP A 456 -24.96 13.51 5.34
CA ASP A 456 -25.16 12.06 5.44
C ASP A 456 -26.64 11.81 5.71
N THR A 457 -27.29 11.02 4.83
CA THR A 457 -28.71 10.79 4.88
C THR A 457 -29.01 9.58 5.76
N LYS A 458 -30.05 9.71 6.59
CA LYS A 458 -30.47 8.63 7.48
C LYS A 458 -30.89 7.37 6.70
N GLY A 459 -30.25 6.25 7.03
CA GLY A 459 -30.66 4.92 6.62
C GLY A 459 -31.89 4.42 7.40
N LYS A 460 -32.01 3.10 7.55
CA LYS A 460 -33.05 2.47 8.37
C LYS A 460 -32.55 2.28 9.82
N GLY A 461 -33.40 2.55 10.80
CA GLY A 461 -33.11 2.26 12.20
C GLY A 461 -32.72 3.47 13.05
N THR A 462 -31.64 3.36 13.83
CA THR A 462 -31.18 4.35 14.81
C THR A 462 -30.22 5.41 14.26
N ASP A 463 -29.92 5.36 12.95
CA ASP A 463 -29.00 6.29 12.30
C ASP A 463 -29.48 7.74 12.37
N TYR A 464 -28.56 8.68 12.30
CA TYR A 464 -28.85 10.10 12.30
C TYR A 464 -28.84 10.67 10.88
N PHE A 465 -29.74 11.61 10.63
CA PHE A 465 -29.59 12.55 9.52
C PHE A 465 -28.68 13.66 9.98
N VAL A 466 -27.53 13.85 9.32
CA VAL A 466 -26.51 14.82 9.75
C VAL A 466 -26.16 15.75 8.61
N LEU A 467 -26.30 17.07 8.86
CA LEU A 467 -25.97 18.13 7.91
C LEU A 467 -25.20 19.25 8.63
N PRO A 468 -23.88 19.17 8.80
CA PRO A 468 -23.07 20.28 9.28
C PRO A 468 -22.94 21.39 8.21
N ILE A 469 -22.98 22.64 8.67
CA ILE A 469 -22.77 23.84 7.86
C ILE A 469 -21.46 24.49 8.26
N LEU A 470 -20.61 24.74 7.28
CA LEU A 470 -19.25 25.20 7.48
C LEU A 470 -18.99 26.50 6.70
N GLN A 471 -18.31 27.44 7.35
CA GLN A 471 -17.81 28.69 6.76
C GLN A 471 -16.31 28.61 6.58
N LYS A 472 -15.81 28.86 5.37
CA LYS A 472 -14.38 28.82 5.06
C LYS A 472 -13.72 30.18 5.27
N TYR A 473 -12.62 30.18 6.03
CA TYR A 473 -11.74 31.34 6.23
C TYR A 473 -10.28 30.85 6.09
N GLY A 474 -9.63 31.20 5.00
CA GLY A 474 -8.29 30.69 4.69
C GLY A 474 -8.27 29.16 4.53
N ASP A 475 -7.45 28.50 5.29
CA ASP A 475 -7.33 27.04 5.27
C ASP A 475 -8.30 26.32 6.24
N ASP A 476 -9.07 27.07 7.04
CA ASP A 476 -9.93 26.55 8.10
C ASP A 476 -11.43 26.60 7.73
N TYR A 477 -12.17 25.59 8.20
CA TYR A 477 -13.61 25.45 8.04
C TYR A 477 -14.30 25.50 9.41
N TYR A 478 -15.05 26.57 9.67
CA TYR A 478 -15.75 26.81 10.92
C TYR A 478 -17.15 26.18 10.85
N CYS A 479 -17.39 25.14 11.64
CA CYS A 479 -18.71 24.54 11.76
C CYS A 479 -19.63 25.46 12.55
N VAL A 480 -20.52 26.17 11.83
CA VAL A 480 -21.37 27.23 12.40
C VAL A 480 -22.75 26.75 12.81
N ASP A 481 -23.26 25.70 12.18
CA ASP A 481 -24.58 25.15 12.46
C ASP A 481 -24.65 23.67 12.03
N CYS A 482 -25.69 22.96 12.43
CA CYS A 482 -25.98 21.63 11.91
C CYS A 482 -27.43 21.21 12.09
N VAL A 483 -27.90 20.31 11.23
CA VAL A 483 -29.02 19.42 11.53
C VAL A 483 -28.43 18.10 11.99
N CYS A 484 -28.91 17.59 13.12
CA CYS A 484 -28.52 16.27 13.65
C CYS A 484 -29.78 15.66 14.29
N ASP A 485 -30.48 14.80 13.54
CA ASP A 485 -31.80 14.31 13.90
C ASP A 485 -31.97 12.82 13.57
N ASN A 486 -32.50 12.06 14.52
CA ASN A 486 -32.75 10.62 14.35
C ASN A 486 -34.24 10.25 14.37
N THR A 487 -35.15 11.23 14.27
CA THR A 487 -36.59 10.97 14.20
C THR A 487 -36.98 10.17 12.95
N ALA A 488 -38.14 9.54 12.99
CA ALA A 488 -38.70 8.83 11.83
C ALA A 488 -39.49 9.74 10.87
N ASP A 489 -39.57 11.05 11.17
CA ASP A 489 -40.28 12.04 10.35
C ASP A 489 -39.37 12.62 9.28
N TYR A 490 -39.32 11.98 8.13
CA TYR A 490 -38.51 12.41 6.99
C TYR A 490 -38.92 13.79 6.45
N GLU A 491 -40.21 14.14 6.47
CA GLU A 491 -40.69 15.44 6.01
C GLU A 491 -40.13 16.57 6.88
N MET A 492 -40.13 16.38 8.19
CA MET A 492 -39.53 17.31 9.13
C MET A 492 -38.01 17.42 8.95
N GLN A 493 -37.31 16.30 8.68
CA GLN A 493 -35.87 16.31 8.42
C GLN A 493 -35.53 17.12 7.17
N TYR A 494 -36.28 16.93 6.07
CA TYR A 494 -36.08 17.69 4.83
C TYR A 494 -36.37 19.17 5.01
N GLU A 495 -37.41 19.51 5.77
CA GLU A 495 -37.74 20.90 6.09
C GLU A 495 -36.67 21.56 6.96
N ASN A 496 -36.16 20.86 7.99
CA ASN A 496 -35.08 21.33 8.84
C ASN A 496 -33.79 21.54 8.03
N ALA A 497 -33.45 20.62 7.12
CA ALA A 497 -32.30 20.76 6.24
C ALA A 497 -32.44 21.98 5.32
N ALA A 498 -33.60 22.16 4.68
CA ALA A 498 -33.86 23.33 3.82
C ALA A 498 -33.79 24.64 4.61
N ASN A 499 -34.37 24.68 5.82
CA ASN A 499 -34.29 25.87 6.69
C ASN A 499 -32.85 26.19 7.08
N ALA A 500 -32.06 25.18 7.44
CA ALA A 500 -30.65 25.35 7.83
C ALA A 500 -29.82 25.89 6.66
N ILE A 501 -30.00 25.35 5.45
CA ILE A 501 -29.36 25.81 4.22
C ILE A 501 -29.71 27.31 3.95
N VAL A 502 -30.99 27.68 3.97
CA VAL A 502 -31.44 29.02 3.69
C VAL A 502 -31.00 30.02 4.77
N ASN A 503 -31.20 29.69 6.04
CA ASN A 503 -30.89 30.59 7.16
C ASN A 503 -29.40 30.90 7.29
N ASN A 504 -28.54 29.96 6.87
CA ASN A 504 -27.09 30.13 6.91
C ASN A 504 -26.51 30.62 5.56
N GLY A 505 -27.33 30.78 4.54
CA GLY A 505 -26.86 31.24 3.23
C GLY A 505 -25.91 30.26 2.53
N VAL A 506 -26.16 28.94 2.66
CA VAL A 506 -25.30 27.91 2.08
C VAL A 506 -25.31 28.01 0.55
N GLN A 507 -24.11 28.06 -0.04
CA GLN A 507 -23.88 28.19 -1.48
C GLN A 507 -23.73 26.82 -2.15
N GLU A 508 -23.10 25.87 -1.47
CA GLU A 508 -22.86 24.51 -1.96
C GLU A 508 -23.22 23.48 -0.89
N CYS A 509 -23.94 22.43 -1.27
CA CYS A 509 -24.27 21.32 -0.39
C CYS A 509 -24.13 20.00 -1.14
N GLU A 510 -23.36 19.05 -0.60
CA GLU A 510 -23.23 17.71 -1.17
C GLU A 510 -23.94 16.68 -0.28
N PHE A 511 -24.73 15.81 -0.90
CA PHE A 511 -25.39 14.68 -0.27
C PHE A 511 -24.67 13.37 -0.61
N GLU A 512 -24.60 12.46 0.34
CA GLU A 512 -24.18 11.11 0.03
C GLU A 512 -25.31 10.39 -0.72
N ARG A 513 -25.04 9.89 -1.94
CA ARG A 513 -26.05 9.25 -2.81
C ARG A 513 -26.54 7.91 -2.29
N ASN A 514 -25.73 7.20 -1.50
CA ASN A 514 -26.04 5.86 -1.01
C ASN A 514 -27.37 5.84 -0.22
N ALA A 515 -28.04 4.70 -0.22
CA ALA A 515 -29.32 4.48 0.50
C ALA A 515 -30.48 5.43 0.14
N GLY A 516 -30.47 6.06 -1.04
CA GLY A 516 -31.54 6.94 -1.52
C GLY A 516 -31.30 8.43 -1.28
N GLY A 517 -30.05 8.80 -0.99
CA GLY A 517 -29.66 10.20 -0.78
C GLY A 517 -29.89 11.12 -1.97
N ASP A 518 -29.89 10.60 -3.20
CA ASP A 518 -30.29 11.32 -4.41
C ASP A 518 -31.73 11.88 -4.32
N ARG A 519 -32.67 11.09 -3.80
CA ARG A 519 -34.05 11.55 -3.58
C ARG A 519 -34.14 12.59 -2.48
N VAL A 520 -33.37 12.39 -1.40
CA VAL A 520 -33.32 13.36 -0.30
C VAL A 520 -32.77 14.69 -0.80
N ALA A 521 -31.70 14.69 -1.56
CA ALA A 521 -31.12 15.88 -2.18
C ALA A 521 -32.15 16.63 -3.05
N MET A 522 -32.91 15.90 -3.89
CA MET A 522 -33.96 16.50 -4.73
C MET A 522 -35.09 17.12 -3.89
N GLU A 523 -35.55 16.44 -2.84
CA GLU A 523 -36.64 16.94 -1.98
C GLU A 523 -36.20 18.15 -1.15
N VAL A 524 -34.96 18.16 -0.66
CA VAL A 524 -34.39 19.33 0.03
C VAL A 524 -34.24 20.50 -0.95
N ASN A 525 -33.72 20.27 -2.18
CA ASN A 525 -33.55 21.31 -3.18
C ASN A 525 -34.87 22.00 -3.53
N LYS A 526 -35.94 21.25 -3.76
CA LYS A 526 -37.28 21.82 -4.02
C LYS A 526 -37.73 22.76 -2.91
N ARG A 527 -37.47 22.43 -1.64
CA ARG A 527 -37.83 23.26 -0.49
C ARG A 527 -36.96 24.50 -0.38
N VAL A 528 -35.68 24.40 -0.68
CA VAL A 528 -34.73 25.52 -0.72
C VAL A 528 -35.16 26.52 -1.80
N GLU A 529 -35.46 26.05 -3.01
CA GLU A 529 -35.95 26.88 -4.12
C GLU A 529 -37.30 27.53 -3.79
N ALA A 530 -38.23 26.78 -3.17
CA ALA A 530 -39.52 27.30 -2.73
C ALA A 530 -39.41 28.45 -1.69
N LYS A 531 -38.28 28.48 -0.94
CA LYS A 531 -37.96 29.55 0.01
C LYS A 531 -37.20 30.72 -0.65
N GLY A 532 -36.96 30.64 -1.96
CA GLY A 532 -36.31 31.72 -2.73
C GLY A 532 -34.80 31.76 -2.62
N TRP A 533 -34.15 30.67 -2.18
CA TRP A 533 -32.70 30.55 -2.11
C TRP A 533 -32.15 29.63 -3.21
N ILE A 534 -30.97 29.95 -3.73
CA ILE A 534 -30.26 29.13 -4.72
C ILE A 534 -29.03 28.55 -4.05
N CYS A 535 -29.00 27.24 -3.94
CA CYS A 535 -27.86 26.45 -3.44
C CYS A 535 -27.45 25.41 -4.50
N ASN A 536 -26.18 25.29 -4.77
CA ASN A 536 -25.68 24.21 -5.63
C ASN A 536 -25.71 22.87 -4.84
N ILE A 537 -26.82 22.13 -4.98
CA ILE A 537 -27.01 20.84 -4.31
C ILE A 537 -26.62 19.73 -5.28
N THR A 538 -25.62 18.93 -4.86
CA THR A 538 -25.10 17.77 -5.60
C THR A 538 -25.24 16.50 -4.79
N ASP A 539 -25.13 15.35 -5.44
CA ASP A 539 -25.07 14.05 -4.79
C ASP A 539 -23.91 13.21 -5.34
N THR A 540 -23.17 12.52 -4.46
CA THR A 540 -21.98 11.74 -4.83
C THR A 540 -22.05 10.35 -4.19
N PRO A 541 -21.79 9.27 -4.96
CA PRO A 541 -21.70 7.93 -4.40
C PRO A 541 -20.42 7.77 -3.58
N THR A 542 -20.51 7.04 -2.46
CA THR A 542 -19.37 6.68 -1.64
C THR A 542 -19.05 5.21 -1.82
N GLU A 543 -17.84 4.90 -2.28
CA GLU A 543 -17.38 3.55 -2.62
C GLU A 543 -16.37 2.98 -1.61
N THR A 544 -15.80 3.81 -0.72
CA THR A 544 -14.77 3.42 0.23
C THR A 544 -15.37 2.89 1.52
N ASN A 545 -14.64 1.98 2.18
CA ASN A 545 -15.01 1.51 3.52
C ASN A 545 -15.13 2.70 4.49
N LYS A 546 -16.27 2.80 5.18
CA LYS A 546 -16.65 3.90 6.07
C LYS A 546 -15.63 4.10 7.20
N GLU A 547 -15.28 3.03 7.92
CA GLU A 547 -14.34 3.10 9.05
C GLU A 547 -12.95 3.55 8.60
N ALA A 548 -12.46 3.01 7.48
CA ALA A 548 -11.17 3.38 6.92
C ALA A 548 -11.14 4.86 6.50
N ARG A 549 -12.22 5.36 5.88
CA ARG A 549 -12.36 6.77 5.46
C ARG A 549 -12.35 7.72 6.65
N ILE A 550 -13.18 7.45 7.67
CA ILE A 550 -13.24 8.26 8.89
C ILE A 550 -11.84 8.39 9.50
N PHE A 551 -11.15 7.26 9.56
CA PHE A 551 -9.84 7.21 10.15
C PHE A 551 -8.78 7.99 9.33
N GLN A 552 -8.72 7.78 8.02
CA GLN A 552 -7.79 8.48 7.12
C GLN A 552 -8.01 10.00 7.11
N CYS A 553 -9.27 10.44 7.27
CA CYS A 553 -9.61 11.86 7.27
C CYS A 553 -9.52 12.51 8.66
N SER A 554 -9.38 11.75 9.73
CA SER A 554 -9.45 12.27 11.10
C SER A 554 -8.43 13.37 11.40
N ASN A 555 -7.19 13.20 10.94
CA ASN A 555 -6.14 14.19 11.15
C ASN A 555 -6.43 15.49 10.38
N TRP A 556 -6.89 15.41 9.13
CA TRP A 556 -7.30 16.57 8.36
C TRP A 556 -8.45 17.32 9.03
N ILE A 557 -9.46 16.58 9.54
CA ILE A 557 -10.60 17.16 10.27
C ILE A 557 -10.11 17.89 11.52
N LEU A 558 -9.24 17.29 12.32
CA LEU A 558 -8.68 17.89 13.53
C LEU A 558 -7.80 19.12 13.24
N GLN A 559 -7.17 19.19 12.06
CA GLN A 559 -6.33 20.32 11.65
C GLN A 559 -7.12 21.47 11.03
N HIS A 560 -8.17 21.19 10.25
CA HIS A 560 -8.84 22.19 9.41
C HIS A 560 -10.28 22.50 9.82
N VAL A 561 -10.93 21.63 10.62
CA VAL A 561 -12.30 21.92 11.08
C VAL A 561 -12.26 22.52 12.50
N VAL A 562 -12.92 23.69 12.65
CA VAL A 562 -12.98 24.41 13.92
C VAL A 562 -14.44 24.42 14.39
N PHE A 563 -14.68 23.92 15.60
CA PHE A 563 -16.02 23.78 16.18
C PHE A 563 -16.34 24.91 17.15
N LYS A 564 -17.61 25.15 17.44
CA LYS A 564 -18.02 26.09 18.48
C LYS A 564 -17.44 25.69 19.84
N ASP A 565 -17.07 26.69 20.64
CA ASP A 565 -16.76 26.48 22.04
C ASP A 565 -17.99 25.89 22.77
N GLU A 566 -17.76 25.05 23.77
CA GLU A 566 -18.85 24.37 24.51
C GLU A 566 -19.83 25.31 25.20
N SER A 567 -19.40 26.54 25.51
CA SER A 567 -20.26 27.58 26.07
C SER A 567 -21.29 28.12 25.07
N LYS A 568 -21.17 27.81 23.79
CA LYS A 568 -22.02 28.36 22.69
C LYS A 568 -23.16 27.42 22.28
N TYR A 569 -23.28 26.24 22.87
CA TYR A 569 -24.36 25.30 22.56
C TYR A 569 -24.78 24.49 23.76
N SER A 570 -26.04 24.03 23.77
CA SER A 570 -26.53 23.08 24.77
C SER A 570 -26.28 21.62 24.35
N PRO A 571 -25.95 20.70 25.29
CA PRO A 571 -25.76 19.29 24.97
C PRO A 571 -26.99 18.61 24.32
N LYS A 572 -28.19 19.17 24.50
CA LYS A 572 -29.45 18.61 24.00
C LYS A 572 -29.89 19.15 22.65
N GLU A 573 -29.30 20.23 22.18
CA GLU A 573 -29.59 20.75 20.86
C GLU A 573 -28.82 20.00 19.74
N PRO A 574 -29.22 20.11 18.47
CA PRO A 574 -28.61 19.35 17.37
C PRO A 574 -27.09 19.44 17.33
N TYR A 575 -26.51 20.64 17.58
CA TYR A 575 -25.06 20.83 17.60
C TYR A 575 -24.40 20.08 18.76
N GLY A 576 -25.00 20.08 19.95
CA GLY A 576 -24.49 19.36 21.11
C GLY A 576 -24.55 17.84 20.92
N VAL A 577 -25.62 17.35 20.29
CA VAL A 577 -25.76 15.93 19.92
C VAL A 577 -24.68 15.55 18.92
N MET A 578 -24.48 16.33 17.86
CA MET A 578 -23.43 16.12 16.86
C MET A 578 -22.05 16.02 17.53
N MET A 579 -21.70 17.01 18.38
CA MET A 579 -20.41 17.00 19.10
C MET A 579 -20.25 15.79 20.04
N SER A 580 -21.34 15.36 20.70
CA SER A 580 -21.31 14.16 21.55
C SER A 580 -21.03 12.89 20.74
N LEU A 581 -21.63 12.74 19.56
CA LEU A 581 -21.42 11.61 18.68
C LEU A 581 -19.99 11.61 18.10
N LEU A 582 -19.48 12.77 17.70
CA LEU A 582 -18.10 12.91 17.20
C LEU A 582 -17.08 12.51 18.27
N LYS A 583 -17.21 13.05 19.47
CA LYS A 583 -16.28 12.82 20.60
C LYS A 583 -16.28 11.39 21.13
N ARG A 584 -17.39 10.67 20.99
CA ARG A 584 -17.51 9.28 21.46
C ARG A 584 -17.04 8.24 20.45
N TYR A 585 -16.78 8.64 19.24
CA TYR A 585 -16.38 7.70 18.20
C TYR A 585 -15.02 7.06 18.51
N SER A 586 -15.00 5.72 18.57
CA SER A 586 -13.84 4.92 18.95
C SER A 586 -13.64 3.78 17.95
N VAL A 587 -12.39 3.48 17.64
CA VAL A 587 -12.04 2.38 16.72
C VAL A 587 -12.38 1.00 17.30
N SER A 588 -12.38 0.86 18.62
CA SER A 588 -12.61 -0.42 19.32
C SER A 588 -14.09 -0.81 19.46
N SER A 589 -15.03 0.11 19.23
CA SER A 589 -16.45 -0.12 19.47
C SER A 589 -17.17 -0.67 18.25
N LYS A 590 -17.67 -1.91 18.33
CA LYS A 590 -18.35 -2.63 17.22
C LYS A 590 -19.81 -2.20 16.92
N LYS A 591 -20.43 -1.42 17.80
CA LYS A 591 -21.81 -0.95 17.66
C LYS A 591 -21.92 0.49 18.14
N GLN A 592 -21.43 1.41 17.35
CA GLN A 592 -21.51 2.83 17.62
C GLN A 592 -22.17 3.56 16.46
N LEU A 593 -22.70 4.75 16.74
CA LEU A 593 -23.22 5.64 15.73
C LEU A 593 -22.02 6.36 15.07
N ASP A 594 -21.89 6.21 13.80
CA ASP A 594 -20.76 6.71 13.00
C ASP A 594 -21.15 7.78 11.97
N ASP A 595 -22.43 8.17 11.94
CA ASP A 595 -22.99 9.12 10.96
C ASP A 595 -22.28 10.49 11.03
N VAL A 596 -21.96 10.99 12.23
CA VAL A 596 -21.27 12.27 12.39
C VAL A 596 -19.80 12.21 11.95
N PRO A 597 -18.97 11.28 12.42
CA PRO A 597 -17.61 11.11 11.89
C PRO A 597 -17.60 10.89 10.37
N ASP A 598 -18.61 10.19 9.85
CA ASP A 598 -18.71 9.88 8.44
C ASP A 598 -18.98 11.10 7.57
N VAL A 599 -19.95 11.94 7.94
CA VAL A 599 -20.25 13.16 7.20
C VAL A 599 -19.03 14.10 7.14
N PHE A 600 -18.26 14.23 8.23
CA PHE A 600 -17.03 15.02 8.22
C PHE A 600 -15.92 14.38 7.39
N SER A 601 -15.85 13.04 7.33
CA SER A 601 -14.90 12.35 6.46
C SER A 601 -15.24 12.54 4.98
N ASN A 602 -16.52 12.49 4.60
CA ASN A 602 -16.99 12.79 3.25
C ASN A 602 -16.68 14.24 2.88
N PHE A 603 -16.90 15.18 3.81
CA PHE A 603 -16.53 16.57 3.64
C PHE A 603 -15.01 16.74 3.38
N ALA A 604 -14.16 16.13 4.20
CA ALA A 604 -12.71 16.19 4.03
C ALA A 604 -12.27 15.64 2.67
N VAL A 605 -12.84 14.52 2.22
CA VAL A 605 -12.57 13.94 0.90
C VAL A 605 -12.97 14.90 -0.22
N ARG A 606 -14.17 15.51 -0.14
CA ARG A 606 -14.66 16.50 -1.13
C ARG A 606 -13.71 17.69 -1.25
N ILE A 607 -13.35 18.31 -0.13
CA ILE A 607 -12.50 19.50 -0.13
C ILE A 607 -11.10 19.20 -0.63
N THR A 608 -10.50 18.10 -0.21
CA THR A 608 -9.16 17.70 -0.66
C THR A 608 -9.12 17.36 -2.14
N LYS A 609 -10.22 16.80 -2.70
CA LYS A 609 -10.37 16.59 -4.15
C LYS A 609 -10.60 17.91 -4.91
N GLY A 610 -11.47 18.79 -4.41
CA GLY A 610 -11.80 20.07 -5.05
C GLY A 610 -10.61 21.04 -5.12
N ASN A 611 -9.83 21.15 -4.06
CA ASN A 611 -8.60 21.98 -4.04
C ASN A 611 -7.54 21.48 -5.04
N ARG A 612 -7.56 20.21 -5.42
CA ARG A 612 -6.69 19.66 -6.46
C ARG A 612 -7.09 20.14 -7.86
N ILE A 613 -8.39 20.20 -8.17
CA ILE A 613 -8.92 20.66 -9.47
C ILE A 613 -8.64 22.16 -9.64
N ALA A 614 -8.89 22.99 -8.63
CA ALA A 614 -8.66 24.44 -8.70
C ALA A 614 -7.18 24.80 -8.88
N LYS A 615 -6.24 24.06 -8.23
CA LYS A 615 -4.80 24.26 -8.45
C LYS A 615 -4.34 23.87 -9.86
N VAL A 616 -4.96 22.87 -10.48
CA VAL A 616 -4.67 22.44 -11.85
C VAL A 616 -5.16 23.50 -12.85
N GLU A 617 -6.35 24.06 -12.67
CA GLU A 617 -6.88 25.13 -13.52
C GLU A 617 -6.07 26.42 -13.41
N ALA A 618 -5.62 26.80 -12.23
CA ALA A 618 -4.74 27.96 -12.04
C ALA A 618 -3.35 27.78 -12.69
N THR A 619 -2.87 26.55 -12.84
CA THR A 619 -1.58 26.24 -13.48
C THR A 619 -1.70 26.17 -15.02
N ILE A 620 -2.88 25.94 -15.57
CA ILE A 620 -3.13 25.81 -17.02
C ILE A 620 -3.44 27.15 -17.72
N ASN A 621 -3.64 28.25 -16.99
CA ASN A 621 -4.04 29.53 -17.59
C ASN A 621 -3.04 30.70 -17.43
N PRO A 622 -1.80 30.64 -17.96
CA PRO A 622 -0.94 31.81 -18.09
C PRO A 622 -1.05 32.53 -19.45
N PHE A 623 -1.92 32.10 -20.38
CA PHE A 623 -2.05 32.71 -21.71
C PHE A 623 -3.53 32.86 -22.15
N ARG A 624 -4.22 33.87 -21.59
CA ARG A 624 -5.25 34.64 -22.31
C ARG A 624 -4.88 36.11 -22.33
N GLY A 625 -3.85 36.41 -23.08
CA GLY A 625 -3.58 37.74 -23.60
C GLY A 625 -4.09 37.78 -25.02
N GLY A 626 -5.23 38.45 -25.23
CA GLY A 626 -5.78 38.67 -26.55
C GLY A 626 -4.87 39.51 -27.40
N VAL A 627 -4.75 39.16 -28.67
CA VAL A 627 -4.39 40.08 -29.72
C VAL A 627 -5.58 40.13 -30.65
N TYR A 628 -6.26 41.27 -30.63
CA TYR A 628 -7.07 41.73 -31.73
C TYR A 628 -6.14 42.19 -32.83
N TYR A 629 -6.26 41.64 -34.01
CA TYR A 629 -6.45 42.33 -35.28
C TYR A 629 -6.96 41.31 -36.31
#